data_656ce02f6ccc2eef2f79477492175366
#
_entry.id   656ce02f6ccc2eef2f79477492175366
#
_cell.length_a   1.000
_cell.length_b   1.000
_cell.length_c   1.000
_cell.angle_alpha   90.00
_cell.angle_beta   90.00
_cell.angle_gamma   90.00
#
_symmetry.space_group_name_H-M   'P 1'
#
loop_
_entity.id
_entity.type
_entity.pdbx_description
1 polymer ?
#
loop_
_entity_poly.entity_id
_entity_poly.type
_entity_poly.pdbx_seq_one_letter_code
_entity_poly.pdbx_strand_id
1 'polypeptide(L)'
;MIHYYSTNETTTATPNIRWSSSYSLNNKMNTGDVVTVTIISKPNGAGYYDALTVDGSGVTEEWNGGSAPSSANAGGYDVTTHTLLKTGSGSFICLSNVQNYA
;
A
#
# COMPACT_ATOMS: atom_id res chain seq x y z
N MET A 1 7.83 1.89 -6.91
CA MET A 1 8.40 1.18 -5.75
C MET A 1 7.75 -0.18 -5.63
N ILE A 2 8.54 -1.23 -5.49
CA ILE A 2 8.05 -2.61 -5.42
C ILE A 2 8.63 -3.26 -4.17
N HIS A 3 7.77 -3.89 -3.37
CA HIS A 3 8.16 -4.69 -2.22
C HIS A 3 7.69 -6.13 -2.42
N TYR A 4 8.58 -7.09 -2.19
CA TYR A 4 8.26 -8.50 -2.27
C TYR A 4 8.57 -9.19 -0.94
N TYR A 5 7.59 -9.90 -0.42
CA TYR A 5 7.73 -10.70 0.80
C TYR A 5 7.73 -12.18 0.41
N SER A 6 8.85 -12.85 0.63
CA SER A 6 9.09 -14.24 0.17
C SER A 6 8.56 -15.30 1.12
N THR A 7 8.19 -14.94 2.35
CA THR A 7 7.64 -15.85 3.35
C THR A 7 6.12 -15.68 3.45
N ASN A 8 5.42 -16.73 3.92
CA ASN A 8 3.99 -16.64 4.16
C ASN A 8 3.66 -15.59 5.21
N GLU A 9 2.69 -14.75 4.90
CA GLU A 9 2.20 -13.73 5.80
C GLU A 9 1.16 -14.32 6.75
N THR A 10 1.30 -14.05 8.04
CA THR A 10 0.39 -14.57 9.06
C THR A 10 -0.36 -13.48 9.82
N THR A 11 -0.04 -12.21 9.58
CA THR A 11 -0.70 -11.07 10.23
C THR A 11 -0.95 -9.96 9.22
N THR A 12 -2.04 -9.22 9.45
CA THR A 12 -2.31 -7.99 8.69
C THR A 12 -1.26 -6.94 9.06
N ALA A 13 -0.75 -6.23 8.06
CA ALA A 13 0.26 -5.20 8.23
C ALA A 13 -0.22 -3.87 7.69
N THR A 14 0.28 -2.78 8.29
CA THR A 14 0.07 -1.42 7.80
C THR A 14 1.43 -0.85 7.40
N PRO A 15 1.80 -0.90 6.11
CA PRO A 15 3.10 -0.39 5.68
C PRO A 15 3.13 1.14 5.78
N ASN A 16 4.31 1.67 6.10
CA ASN A 16 4.57 3.10 6.10
C ASN A 16 5.42 3.46 4.88
N ILE A 17 4.93 4.36 4.07
CA ILE A 17 5.58 4.73 2.81
C ILE A 17 6.34 6.03 3.02
N ARG A 18 7.63 5.99 2.71
CA ARG A 18 8.52 7.16 2.70
C ARG A 18 9.37 7.12 1.43
N TRP A 19 9.97 8.27 1.11
CA TRP A 19 10.96 8.32 0.02
C TRP A 19 12.21 7.52 0.38
N SER A 20 12.73 7.77 1.58
CA SER A 20 13.89 7.07 2.14
C SER A 20 13.90 7.26 3.66
N SER A 21 14.88 6.67 4.34
CA SER A 21 15.07 6.88 5.77
C SER A 21 15.39 8.33 6.12
N SER A 22 15.96 9.09 5.18
CA SER A 22 16.38 10.48 5.41
C SER A 22 15.39 11.52 4.87
N TYR A 23 14.46 11.13 3.99
CA TYR A 23 13.55 12.06 3.32
C TYR A 23 12.13 11.55 3.36
N SER A 24 11.19 12.44 3.70
CA SER A 24 9.77 12.13 3.61
C SER A 24 9.31 12.12 2.15
N LEU A 25 8.21 11.42 1.89
CA LEU A 25 7.58 11.45 0.57
C LEU A 25 7.08 12.86 0.26
N ASN A 26 6.55 13.55 1.28
CA ASN A 26 6.07 14.92 1.13
C ASN A 26 7.16 15.89 0.66
N ASN A 27 8.40 15.73 1.14
CA ASN A 27 9.51 16.58 0.72
C ASN A 27 9.96 16.33 -0.71
N LYS A 28 9.81 15.11 -1.21
CA LYS A 28 10.30 14.71 -2.54
C LYS A 28 9.25 14.80 -3.63
N MET A 29 7.97 14.90 -3.28
CA MET A 29 6.88 15.04 -4.24
C MET A 29 6.39 16.47 -4.28
N ASN A 30 6.10 16.96 -5.47
CA ASN A 30 5.36 18.21 -5.68
C ASN A 30 3.87 17.91 -5.74
N THR A 31 3.04 18.90 -5.41
CA THR A 31 1.60 18.77 -5.58
C THR A 31 1.26 18.41 -7.02
N GLY A 32 0.47 17.37 -7.21
CA GLY A 32 0.15 16.81 -8.51
C GLY A 32 1.02 15.64 -8.94
N ASP A 33 2.11 15.35 -8.22
CA ASP A 33 2.95 14.20 -8.51
C ASP A 33 2.27 12.91 -8.06
N VAL A 34 2.57 11.81 -8.76
CA VAL A 34 2.02 10.49 -8.51
C VAL A 34 3.16 9.48 -8.34
N VAL A 35 3.05 8.62 -7.35
CA VAL A 35 3.96 7.48 -7.17
C VAL A 35 3.13 6.22 -6.96
N THR A 36 3.60 5.09 -7.49
CA THR A 36 2.96 3.79 -7.33
C THR A 36 3.82 2.90 -6.44
N VAL A 37 3.18 2.30 -5.44
CA VAL A 37 3.78 1.30 -4.55
C VAL A 37 3.12 -0.04 -4.80
N THR A 38 3.89 -1.06 -5.11
CA THR A 38 3.41 -2.42 -5.34
C THR A 38 3.98 -3.34 -4.27
N ILE A 39 3.11 -4.06 -3.58
CA ILE A 39 3.49 -5.04 -2.57
C ILE A 39 3.09 -6.42 -3.08
N ILE A 40 4.06 -7.31 -3.23
CA ILE A 40 3.84 -8.70 -3.60
C ILE A 40 4.05 -9.53 -2.35
N SER A 41 3.01 -10.26 -1.93
CA SER A 41 3.03 -11.02 -0.70
C SER A 41 2.46 -12.43 -0.90
N LYS A 42 2.76 -13.30 0.06
CA LYS A 42 2.21 -14.65 0.13
C LYS A 42 1.23 -14.71 1.29
N PRO A 43 -0.08 -14.53 1.06
CA PRO A 43 -1.07 -14.61 2.13
C PRO A 43 -1.23 -16.05 2.61
N ASN A 44 -1.58 -16.21 3.87
CA ASN A 44 -1.86 -17.52 4.46
C ASN A 44 -3.00 -17.37 5.48
N GLY A 45 -4.20 -17.06 5.00
CA GLY A 45 -5.37 -16.82 5.83
C GLY A 45 -5.38 -15.48 6.56
N ALA A 46 -4.24 -14.83 6.65
CA ALA A 46 -4.04 -13.49 7.20
C ALA A 46 -2.94 -12.81 6.39
N GLY A 47 -2.51 -11.62 6.76
CA GLY A 47 -1.41 -10.96 6.07
C GLY A 47 -1.84 -10.16 4.84
N TYR A 48 -3.06 -9.66 4.83
CA TYR A 48 -3.51 -8.72 3.82
C TYR A 48 -3.15 -7.29 4.23
N TYR A 49 -3.16 -6.39 3.24
CA TYR A 49 -2.83 -4.98 3.45
C TYR A 49 -4.06 -4.14 3.16
N ASP A 50 -4.80 -3.78 4.20
CA ASP A 50 -6.05 -3.02 4.10
C ASP A 50 -5.86 -1.52 4.36
N ALA A 51 -4.67 -1.10 4.78
CA ALA A 51 -4.36 0.28 5.07
C ALA A 51 -2.87 0.54 4.92
N LEU A 52 -2.50 1.80 4.76
CA LEU A 52 -1.10 2.22 4.81
C LEU A 52 -1.00 3.60 5.44
N THR A 53 0.23 3.98 5.81
CA THR A 53 0.54 5.35 6.21
C THR A 53 1.55 5.96 5.25
N VAL A 54 1.55 7.28 5.14
CA VAL A 54 2.54 8.03 4.38
C VAL A 54 3.24 8.97 5.34
N ASP A 55 4.56 8.88 5.41
CA ASP A 55 5.38 9.68 6.34
C ASP A 55 4.91 9.56 7.80
N GLY A 56 4.40 8.38 8.17
CA GLY A 56 3.91 8.10 9.52
C GLY A 56 2.47 8.52 9.80
N SER A 57 1.77 9.10 8.83
CA SER A 57 0.40 9.58 8.99
C SER A 57 -0.57 8.78 8.12
N GLY A 58 -1.78 8.54 8.62
CA GLY A 58 -2.83 7.88 7.85
C GLY A 58 -3.24 8.69 6.64
N VAL A 59 -3.66 8.02 5.59
CA VAL A 59 -4.18 8.63 4.36
C VAL A 59 -5.54 8.05 4.03
N THR A 60 -6.34 8.81 3.29
CA THR A 60 -7.61 8.31 2.76
C THR A 60 -7.31 7.36 1.62
N GLU A 61 -7.81 6.13 1.72
CA GLU A 61 -7.66 5.11 0.69
C GLU A 61 -8.97 4.88 -0.01
N GLU A 62 -8.93 4.93 -1.34
CA GLU A 62 -10.05 4.58 -2.19
C GLU A 62 -9.72 3.23 -2.84
N TRP A 63 -10.52 2.21 -2.54
CA TRP A 63 -10.28 0.86 -3.03
C TRP A 63 -11.05 0.58 -4.31
N ASN A 64 -10.43 -0.13 -5.21
CA ASN A 64 -11.10 -0.61 -6.41
C ASN A 64 -12.27 -1.53 -6.00
N GLY A 65 -13.47 -1.22 -6.50
CA GLY A 65 -14.67 -1.92 -6.09
C GLY A 65 -15.34 -1.36 -4.83
N GLY A 66 -14.74 -0.33 -4.20
CA GLY A 66 -15.34 0.42 -3.11
C GLY A 66 -15.11 -0.13 -1.71
N SER A 67 -14.35 -1.22 -1.56
CA SER A 67 -14.11 -1.82 -0.25
C SER A 67 -12.68 -2.32 -0.12
N ALA A 68 -12.07 -2.02 1.02
CA ALA A 68 -10.78 -2.60 1.39
C ALA A 68 -10.92 -4.12 1.62
N PRO A 69 -9.83 -4.89 1.44
CA PRO A 69 -9.87 -6.31 1.77
C PRO A 69 -10.13 -6.50 3.26
N SER A 70 -10.96 -7.48 3.59
CA SER A 70 -11.28 -7.84 4.98
C SER A 70 -10.69 -9.19 5.38
N SER A 71 -10.07 -9.89 4.44
CA SER A 71 -9.41 -11.17 4.68
C SER A 71 -8.33 -11.38 3.64
N ALA A 72 -7.33 -12.19 3.97
CA ALA A 72 -6.32 -12.60 3.02
C ALA A 72 -6.87 -13.71 2.10
N ASN A 73 -6.42 -13.69 0.85
CA ASN A 73 -6.66 -14.81 -0.05
C ASN A 73 -5.83 -16.02 0.39
N ALA A 74 -6.35 -17.22 0.13
CA ALA A 74 -5.65 -18.44 0.47
C ALA A 74 -4.75 -18.87 -0.69
N GLY A 75 -3.47 -19.09 -0.40
CA GLY A 75 -2.49 -19.60 -1.34
C GLY A 75 -2.06 -18.60 -2.42
N GLY A 76 -1.02 -18.96 -3.17
CA GLY A 76 -0.49 -18.13 -4.25
C GLY A 76 0.12 -16.82 -3.77
N TYR A 77 -0.08 -15.78 -4.55
CA TYR A 77 0.45 -14.45 -4.28
C TYR A 77 -0.66 -13.41 -4.34
N ASP A 78 -0.57 -12.42 -3.45
CA ASP A 78 -1.34 -11.18 -3.57
C ASP A 78 -0.44 -10.07 -4.08
N VAL A 79 -0.94 -9.32 -5.06
CA VAL A 79 -0.32 -8.11 -5.55
C VAL A 79 -1.21 -6.94 -5.13
N THR A 80 -0.73 -6.15 -4.17
CA THR A 80 -1.44 -4.97 -3.68
C THR A 80 -0.78 -3.74 -4.26
N THR A 81 -1.52 -2.92 -4.97
CA THR A 81 -1.03 -1.72 -5.63
C THR A 81 -1.67 -0.50 -5.00
N HIS A 82 -0.82 0.46 -4.61
CA HIS A 82 -1.25 1.75 -4.08
C HIS A 82 -0.70 2.85 -4.96
N THR A 83 -1.58 3.66 -5.53
CA THR A 83 -1.19 4.85 -6.29
C THR A 83 -1.41 6.07 -5.41
N LEU A 84 -0.33 6.76 -5.08
CA LEU A 84 -0.34 7.93 -4.20
C LEU A 84 -0.24 9.19 -5.03
N LEU A 85 -1.24 10.06 -4.89
CA LEU A 85 -1.28 11.39 -5.51
C LEU A 85 -1.13 12.43 -4.41
N LYS A 86 -0.10 13.28 -4.51
CA LYS A 86 0.03 14.41 -3.58
C LYS A 86 -0.91 15.53 -3.99
N THR A 87 -1.85 15.87 -3.12
CA THR A 87 -2.86 16.90 -3.37
C THR A 87 -2.51 18.25 -2.75
N GLY A 88 -1.58 18.26 -1.81
CA GLY A 88 -1.12 19.46 -1.12
C GLY A 88 -0.01 19.11 -0.14
N SER A 89 0.45 20.09 0.63
CA SER A 89 1.48 19.85 1.64
C SER A 89 0.97 18.89 2.71
N GLY A 90 1.61 17.72 2.81
CA GLY A 90 1.23 16.68 3.76
C GLY A 90 -0.08 15.97 3.42
N SER A 91 -0.68 16.23 2.25
CA SER A 91 -1.97 15.66 1.85
C SER A 91 -1.82 14.73 0.66
N PHE A 92 -2.37 13.53 0.77
CA PHE A 92 -2.29 12.50 -0.26
C PHE A 92 -3.64 11.81 -0.44
N ILE A 93 -3.93 11.40 -1.68
CA ILE A 93 -5.00 10.46 -2.00
C ILE A 93 -4.34 9.15 -2.39
N CYS A 94 -4.88 8.04 -1.91
CA CYS A 94 -4.39 6.70 -2.22
C CYS A 94 -5.46 5.92 -2.96
N LEU A 95 -5.13 5.47 -4.18
CA LEU A 95 -5.98 4.58 -4.96
C LEU A 95 -5.41 3.18 -4.88
N SER A 96 -6.18 2.26 -4.34
CA SER A 96 -5.68 0.94 -3.94
C SER A 96 -6.42 -0.19 -4.63
N ASN A 97 -5.70 -1.26 -4.93
CA ASN A 97 -6.24 -2.46 -5.54
C ASN A 97 -5.44 -3.69 -5.07
N VAL A 98 -6.12 -4.81 -4.93
CA VAL A 98 -5.48 -6.09 -4.63
C VAL A 98 -5.96 -7.14 -5.61
N GLN A 99 -5.03 -7.99 -6.10
CA GLN A 99 -5.32 -9.12 -6.97
C GLN A 99 -4.63 -10.36 -6.43
N ASN A 100 -5.34 -11.49 -6.46
CA ASN A 100 -4.79 -12.78 -6.05
C ASN A 100 -4.39 -13.59 -7.29
N TYR A 101 -3.19 -14.14 -7.24
CA TYR A 101 -2.64 -15.04 -8.26
C TYR A 101 -2.40 -16.40 -7.60
N ALA A 102 -3.40 -17.25 -7.66
CA ALA A 102 -3.33 -18.58 -7.06
C ALA A 102 -2.70 -19.61 -7.99
#